data_16f067a21dc90668a330c5fe0aaf5fc4
#
_entry.id   16f067a21dc90668a330c5fe0aaf5fc4
#
_cell.length_a   1.000
_cell.length_b   1.000
_cell.length_c   1.000
_cell.angle_alpha   90.00
_cell.angle_beta   90.00
_cell.angle_gamma   90.00
#
_symmetry.space_group_name_H-M   'P 1'
#
loop_
_entity.id
_entity.type
_entity.pdbx_description
1 polymer ?
#
loop_
_entity_poly.entity_id
_entity_poly.type
_entity_poly.pdbx_seq_one_letter_code
_entity_poly.pdbx_strand_id
1 'polypeptide(L)'
;IVPGKNCTACGACVQKCPKSCISMKEDENGFLFPQVDTDECIGCGLCDRVCHLNINMRNDETKMAFACTHSSDDVLKVVYGCAYVTPTEPHHIRVARKEDLKKLRGSKYVQSEIGNSYQQVLNDLKFRKWVLFTGTPCQVAGLKAFLGKPYDTLVTADIVCHGVPSAAYFRKYIEGYEKKHGCTVRSFDFRSKENNCGTYAGICNIDNNNRTLTRKIFYFNEYYYFYFLKSELFRDSCYDCHYTNLFRPGDFTLGDFWGIDGKKLGFNSVDGCSLVLLNTDKAKKIFKELNVCSSKVELAFAVANNAQLRESSRHTDFRKTLLREYRECSAEEIQSCFKRRYCIARIKARIKYAVPRKVKKILLKYRHLTK
;
A
#
# COMPACT_ATOMS: atom_id res chain seq x y z
N ILE A 1 -19.11 10.84 15.94
CA ILE A 1 -18.00 10.22 15.20
C ILE A 1 -16.81 11.11 15.22
N VAL A 2 -15.72 10.51 15.70
CA VAL A 2 -14.42 10.82 15.57
C VAL A 2 -13.88 10.95 14.30
N PRO A 3 -12.74 10.99 14.04
CA PRO A 3 -11.55 11.33 14.76
C PRO A 3 -10.67 12.35 14.02
N GLY A 4 -11.20 13.30 13.33
CA GLY A 4 -10.40 14.34 12.69
C GLY A 4 -9.16 13.76 11.96
N LYS A 5 -7.99 14.34 12.18
CA LYS A 5 -6.73 13.94 11.53
C LYS A 5 -6.29 12.49 11.78
N ASN A 6 -6.78 11.85 12.85
CA ASN A 6 -6.42 10.45 13.17
C ASN A 6 -7.21 9.42 12.35
N CYS A 7 -8.25 9.83 11.62
CA CYS A 7 -9.02 8.94 10.78
C CYS A 7 -8.17 8.26 9.72
N THR A 8 -8.25 6.94 9.65
CA THR A 8 -7.51 6.14 8.65
C THR A 8 -8.35 5.86 7.39
N ALA A 9 -9.60 6.37 7.33
CA ALA A 9 -10.57 6.09 6.27
C ALA A 9 -10.78 4.59 6.00
N CYS A 10 -10.79 3.77 7.05
CA CYS A 10 -11.00 2.33 6.91
C CYS A 10 -12.44 1.93 6.54
N GLY A 11 -13.40 2.86 6.59
CA GLY A 11 -14.79 2.65 6.16
C GLY A 11 -15.65 1.77 7.08
N ALA A 12 -15.15 1.32 8.23
CA ALA A 12 -15.91 0.44 9.14
C ALA A 12 -17.17 1.12 9.68
N CYS A 13 -17.09 2.40 10.03
CA CYS A 13 -18.24 3.19 10.51
C CYS A 13 -19.33 3.34 9.45
N VAL A 14 -18.96 3.53 8.19
CA VAL A 14 -19.89 3.63 7.06
C VAL A 14 -20.71 2.35 6.91
N GLN A 15 -20.03 1.21 6.85
CA GLN A 15 -20.66 -0.10 6.64
C GLN A 15 -21.42 -0.61 7.87
N LYS A 16 -21.13 -0.09 9.07
CA LYS A 16 -21.81 -0.46 10.31
C LYS A 16 -23.06 0.36 10.58
N CYS A 17 -23.24 1.50 9.91
CA CYS A 17 -24.37 2.37 10.14
C CYS A 17 -25.69 1.73 9.66
N PRO A 18 -26.68 1.48 10.58
CA PRO A 18 -27.93 0.82 10.21
C PRO A 18 -28.85 1.73 9.37
N LYS A 19 -28.61 3.05 9.44
CA LYS A 19 -29.36 4.05 8.65
C LYS A 19 -28.64 4.47 7.39
N SER A 20 -27.43 3.95 7.13
CA SER A 20 -26.59 4.35 5.98
C SER A 20 -26.36 5.87 5.87
N CYS A 21 -26.47 6.58 7.00
CA CYS A 21 -26.34 8.03 7.09
C CYS A 21 -24.89 8.52 7.18
N ILE A 22 -23.90 7.64 6.89
CA ILE A 22 -22.47 8.00 6.91
C ILE A 22 -21.92 7.75 5.52
N SER A 23 -21.34 8.79 4.93
CA SER A 23 -20.65 8.73 3.63
C SER A 23 -19.20 9.18 3.76
N MET A 24 -18.34 8.69 2.86
CA MET A 24 -16.96 9.17 2.77
C MET A 24 -16.91 10.38 1.85
N LYS A 25 -16.38 11.50 2.33
CA LYS A 25 -16.21 12.75 1.56
C LYS A 25 -14.75 13.16 1.54
N GLU A 26 -14.31 13.72 0.43
CA GLU A 26 -12.98 14.30 0.31
C GLU A 26 -12.89 15.62 1.08
N ASP A 27 -11.79 15.82 1.81
CA ASP A 27 -11.43 17.11 2.38
C ASP A 27 -10.77 18.02 1.32
N GLU A 28 -10.35 19.20 1.72
CA GLU A 28 -9.65 20.16 0.86
C GLU A 28 -8.35 19.64 0.24
N ASN A 29 -7.76 18.60 0.82
CA ASN A 29 -6.53 17.95 0.38
C ASN A 29 -6.80 16.63 -0.35
N GLY A 30 -8.06 16.31 -0.64
CA GLY A 30 -8.49 15.12 -1.34
C GLY A 30 -8.45 13.83 -0.52
N PHE A 31 -8.37 13.91 0.82
CA PHE A 31 -8.45 12.73 1.68
C PHE A 31 -9.89 12.45 2.10
N LEU A 32 -10.29 11.18 2.01
CA LEU A 32 -11.62 10.74 2.42
C LEU A 32 -11.77 10.74 3.95
N PHE A 33 -12.86 11.35 4.43
CA PHE A 33 -13.29 11.31 5.83
C PHE A 33 -14.77 10.95 5.93
N PRO A 34 -15.22 10.28 7.03
CA PRO A 34 -16.62 9.99 7.23
C PRO A 34 -17.38 11.26 7.56
N GLN A 35 -18.47 11.49 6.85
CA GLN A 35 -19.42 12.57 7.08
C GLN A 35 -20.77 11.98 7.45
N VAL A 36 -21.39 12.48 8.53
CA VAL A 36 -22.69 12.00 9.03
C VAL A 36 -23.77 12.95 8.54
N ASP A 37 -24.81 12.40 7.95
CA ASP A 37 -26.08 13.07 7.78
C ASP A 37 -26.80 13.08 9.15
N THR A 38 -26.86 14.25 9.78
CA THR A 38 -27.43 14.41 11.13
C THR A 38 -28.93 14.24 11.16
N ASP A 39 -29.61 14.51 10.05
CA ASP A 39 -31.07 14.43 9.96
C ASP A 39 -31.54 12.98 9.93
N GLU A 40 -30.74 12.07 9.34
CA GLU A 40 -31.00 10.64 9.28
C GLU A 40 -30.37 9.87 10.46
N CYS A 41 -29.52 10.52 11.25
CA CYS A 41 -28.78 9.86 12.33
C CYS A 41 -29.64 9.66 13.59
N ILE A 42 -29.83 8.39 13.99
CA ILE A 42 -30.57 8.01 15.21
C ILE A 42 -29.73 8.01 16.48
N GLY A 43 -28.50 8.48 16.46
CA GLY A 43 -27.63 8.58 17.64
C GLY A 43 -27.22 7.25 18.31
N CYS A 44 -27.28 6.11 17.60
CA CYS A 44 -27.05 4.77 18.19
C CYS A 44 -25.60 4.49 18.63
N GLY A 45 -24.63 5.30 18.26
CA GLY A 45 -23.20 5.20 18.63
C GLY A 45 -22.47 3.97 18.06
N LEU A 46 -23.07 3.21 17.13
CA LEU A 46 -22.40 2.04 16.51
C LEU A 46 -21.12 2.39 15.77
N CYS A 47 -21.10 3.56 15.16
CA CYS A 47 -19.93 4.08 14.43
C CYS A 47 -18.71 4.32 15.33
N ASP A 48 -18.91 4.74 16.57
CA ASP A 48 -17.84 4.91 17.56
C ASP A 48 -17.38 3.55 18.10
N ARG A 49 -18.32 2.67 18.36
CA ARG A 49 -18.02 1.32 18.86
C ARG A 49 -17.29 0.44 17.87
N VAL A 50 -17.42 0.70 16.56
CA VAL A 50 -16.73 -0.05 15.50
C VAL A 50 -15.39 0.59 15.09
N CYS A 51 -15.06 1.75 15.63
CA CYS A 51 -13.82 2.43 15.26
C CYS A 51 -12.60 1.71 15.88
N HIS A 52 -11.73 1.16 15.03
CA HIS A 52 -10.54 0.45 15.49
C HIS A 52 -9.52 1.34 16.24
N LEU A 53 -9.70 2.66 16.23
CA LEU A 53 -8.91 3.58 17.04
C LEU A 53 -9.37 3.59 18.51
N ASN A 54 -10.63 3.22 18.76
CA ASN A 54 -11.22 3.10 20.10
C ASN A 54 -11.10 1.68 20.67
N ILE A 55 -10.66 0.71 19.87
CA ILE A 55 -10.62 -0.71 20.23
C ILE A 55 -9.25 -1.28 19.90
N ASN A 56 -8.65 -2.08 20.78
CA ASN A 56 -7.42 -2.77 20.46
C ASN A 56 -7.68 -3.97 19.54
N MET A 57 -7.36 -3.84 18.25
CA MET A 57 -7.46 -4.89 17.23
C MET A 57 -6.11 -5.54 16.90
N ARG A 58 -5.09 -5.30 17.71
CA ARG A 58 -3.75 -5.86 17.53
C ARG A 58 -3.65 -7.25 18.15
N ASN A 59 -2.87 -8.12 17.54
CA ASN A 59 -2.47 -9.39 18.13
C ASN A 59 -1.34 -9.17 19.16
N ASP A 60 -0.94 -10.24 19.84
CA ASP A 60 0.29 -10.24 20.62
C ASP A 60 1.51 -9.89 19.77
N GLU A 61 2.61 -9.58 20.44
CA GLU A 61 3.84 -9.22 19.75
C GLU A 61 4.31 -10.34 18.80
N THR A 62 4.64 -9.98 17.58
CA THR A 62 5.19 -10.90 16.58
C THR A 62 6.54 -11.45 17.02
N LYS A 63 6.70 -12.77 16.96
CA LYS A 63 7.93 -13.47 17.38
C LYS A 63 8.65 -14.19 16.24
N MET A 64 8.05 -14.31 15.07
CA MET A 64 8.59 -15.12 13.97
C MET A 64 8.61 -14.37 12.65
N ALA A 65 9.78 -14.38 12.00
CA ALA A 65 10.00 -13.77 10.69
C ALA A 65 10.61 -14.80 9.71
N PHE A 66 10.19 -14.73 8.46
CA PHE A 66 10.68 -15.56 7.36
C PHE A 66 11.00 -14.71 6.14
N ALA A 67 12.06 -15.12 5.44
CA ALA A 67 12.32 -14.72 4.07
C ALA A 67 11.64 -15.73 3.15
N CYS A 68 10.85 -15.29 2.19
CA CYS A 68 10.07 -16.16 1.30
C CYS A 68 10.20 -15.76 -0.16
N THR A 69 10.20 -16.77 -1.03
CA THR A 69 10.01 -16.62 -2.47
C THR A 69 8.84 -17.49 -2.93
N HIS A 70 8.19 -17.06 -4.00
CA HIS A 70 6.96 -17.71 -4.47
C HIS A 70 7.23 -19.06 -5.12
N SER A 71 6.36 -20.05 -4.87
CA SER A 71 6.47 -21.39 -5.45
C SER A 71 5.19 -22.02 -5.99
N SER A 72 3.99 -21.57 -5.62
CA SER A 72 2.75 -22.18 -6.11
C SER A 72 1.55 -21.23 -6.16
N ASP A 73 0.55 -21.60 -6.97
CA ASP A 73 -0.69 -20.89 -7.19
C ASP A 73 -1.90 -21.50 -6.46
N ASP A 74 -1.70 -22.27 -5.40
CA ASP A 74 -2.79 -22.85 -4.62
C ASP A 74 -3.54 -21.76 -3.85
N VAL A 75 -4.86 -21.75 -3.99
CA VAL A 75 -5.68 -20.58 -3.68
C VAL A 75 -6.77 -20.89 -2.66
N LEU A 76 -6.89 -20.01 -1.68
CA LEU A 76 -8.07 -19.87 -0.84
C LEU A 76 -9.31 -19.61 -1.70
N LYS A 77 -10.50 -20.05 -1.24
CA LYS A 77 -11.74 -19.97 -2.07
C LYS A 77 -12.14 -18.55 -2.43
N VAL A 78 -11.88 -17.57 -1.56
CA VAL A 78 -12.19 -16.15 -1.81
C VAL A 78 -11.10 -15.26 -1.26
N VAL A 79 -10.65 -14.31 -2.06
CA VAL A 79 -9.62 -13.33 -1.68
C VAL A 79 -10.19 -11.92 -1.83
N TYR A 80 -10.00 -11.10 -0.81
CA TYR A 80 -10.25 -9.65 -0.86
C TYR A 80 -8.93 -8.91 -0.84
N GLY A 81 -8.77 -7.94 -1.73
CA GLY A 81 -7.56 -7.14 -1.80
C GLY A 81 -7.71 -5.95 -2.71
N CYS A 82 -6.70 -5.10 -2.71
CA CYS A 82 -6.69 -3.88 -3.49
C CYS A 82 -6.43 -4.15 -4.97
N ALA A 83 -7.30 -3.63 -5.84
CA ALA A 83 -7.14 -3.62 -7.29
C ALA A 83 -7.50 -2.23 -7.84
N TYR A 84 -6.97 -1.88 -9.00
CA TYR A 84 -7.46 -0.72 -9.74
C TYR A 84 -8.78 -1.06 -10.44
N VAL A 85 -9.83 -0.28 -10.16
CA VAL A 85 -11.12 -0.32 -10.86
C VAL A 85 -11.06 0.58 -12.09
N THR A 86 -10.51 1.76 -11.94
CA THR A 86 -10.03 2.65 -13.01
C THR A 86 -8.52 2.85 -12.85
N PRO A 87 -7.79 3.42 -13.81
CA PRO A 87 -6.35 3.66 -13.68
C PRO A 87 -5.93 4.49 -12.46
N THR A 88 -6.85 5.25 -11.85
CA THR A 88 -6.58 6.15 -10.73
C THR A 88 -7.28 5.78 -9.43
N GLU A 89 -8.20 4.80 -9.46
CA GLU A 89 -9.08 4.48 -8.34
C GLU A 89 -8.87 3.05 -7.85
N PRO A 90 -7.99 2.86 -6.86
CA PRO A 90 -7.82 1.56 -6.25
C PRO A 90 -8.94 1.29 -5.24
N HIS A 91 -9.59 0.13 -5.39
CA HIS A 91 -10.64 -0.35 -4.50
C HIS A 91 -10.30 -1.73 -3.96
N HIS A 92 -10.85 -2.07 -2.80
CA HIS A 92 -10.89 -3.47 -2.37
C HIS A 92 -11.98 -4.19 -3.15
N ILE A 93 -11.57 -5.29 -3.79
CA ILE A 93 -12.49 -6.13 -4.57
C ILE A 93 -12.48 -7.57 -4.06
N ARG A 94 -13.57 -8.27 -4.32
CA ARG A 94 -13.74 -9.70 -4.09
C ARG A 94 -13.27 -10.50 -5.31
N VAL A 95 -12.37 -11.43 -5.10
CA VAL A 95 -11.86 -12.35 -6.14
C VAL A 95 -12.14 -13.78 -5.71
N ALA A 96 -12.80 -14.56 -6.59
CA ALA A 96 -13.14 -15.96 -6.36
C ALA A 96 -12.60 -16.89 -7.47
N ARG A 97 -11.96 -16.32 -8.50
CA ARG A 97 -11.37 -17.09 -9.60
C ARG A 97 -9.87 -16.84 -9.65
N LYS A 98 -9.09 -17.88 -9.91
CA LYS A 98 -7.61 -17.83 -9.95
C LYS A 98 -7.09 -16.80 -10.96
N GLU A 99 -7.75 -16.72 -12.13
CA GLU A 99 -7.38 -15.81 -13.22
C GLU A 99 -7.46 -14.33 -12.82
N ASP A 100 -8.33 -13.99 -11.87
CA ASP A 100 -8.53 -12.62 -11.39
C ASP A 100 -7.56 -12.20 -10.30
N LEU A 101 -6.79 -13.12 -9.70
CA LEU A 101 -5.79 -12.81 -8.67
C LEU A 101 -4.71 -11.85 -9.16
N LYS A 102 -4.42 -11.87 -10.47
CA LYS A 102 -3.46 -10.92 -11.08
C LYS A 102 -3.86 -9.45 -10.85
N LYS A 103 -5.15 -9.13 -10.68
CA LYS A 103 -5.66 -7.78 -10.39
C LYS A 103 -5.19 -7.26 -9.03
N LEU A 104 -4.96 -8.17 -8.07
CA LEU A 104 -4.51 -7.86 -6.73
C LEU A 104 -2.99 -7.66 -6.62
N ARG A 105 -2.23 -8.10 -7.62
CA ARG A 105 -0.77 -8.00 -7.64
C ARG A 105 -0.29 -6.57 -7.87
N GLY A 106 0.96 -6.31 -7.54
CA GLY A 106 1.64 -5.04 -7.75
C GLY A 106 1.36 -3.99 -6.67
N SER A 107 2.33 -3.09 -6.48
CA SER A 107 2.24 -2.01 -5.49
C SER A 107 1.34 -0.90 -6.00
N LYS A 108 0.36 -0.51 -5.20
CA LYS A 108 -0.53 0.61 -5.45
C LYS A 108 -0.23 1.69 -4.41
N TYR A 109 0.54 2.71 -4.79
CA TYR A 109 0.93 3.79 -3.89
C TYR A 109 -0.14 4.88 -3.83
N VAL A 110 -1.38 4.44 -3.61
CA VAL A 110 -2.59 5.26 -3.50
C VAL A 110 -3.49 4.59 -2.46
N GLN A 111 -4.21 5.36 -1.66
CA GLN A 111 -5.18 4.80 -0.71
C GLN A 111 -6.31 4.09 -1.46
N SER A 112 -6.54 2.81 -1.14
CA SER A 112 -7.68 2.08 -1.70
C SER A 112 -8.94 2.34 -0.90
N GLU A 113 -10.05 2.47 -1.60
CA GLU A 113 -11.37 2.54 -1.00
C GLU A 113 -11.86 1.14 -0.65
N ILE A 114 -12.41 0.99 0.55
CA ILE A 114 -12.94 -0.29 1.05
C ILE A 114 -14.32 -0.60 0.44
N GLY A 115 -15.11 0.44 0.13
CA GLY A 115 -16.48 0.28 -0.35
C GLY A 115 -17.30 -0.57 0.62
N ASN A 116 -17.95 -1.60 0.10
CA ASN A 116 -18.77 -2.56 0.86
C ASN A 116 -18.05 -3.89 1.17
N SER A 117 -16.72 -3.94 1.01
CA SER A 117 -15.96 -5.19 1.12
C SER A 117 -16.08 -5.88 2.48
N TYR A 118 -16.20 -5.15 3.58
CA TYR A 118 -16.36 -5.76 4.90
C TYR A 118 -17.71 -6.49 5.02
N GLN A 119 -18.77 -5.91 4.46
CA GLN A 119 -20.10 -6.56 4.43
C GLN A 119 -20.06 -7.81 3.55
N GLN A 120 -19.37 -7.77 2.42
CA GLN A 120 -19.19 -8.94 1.56
C GLN A 120 -18.39 -10.04 2.25
N VAL A 121 -17.29 -9.68 2.96
CA VAL A 121 -16.54 -10.63 3.81
C VAL A 121 -17.44 -11.29 4.83
N LEU A 122 -18.24 -10.49 5.59
CA LEU A 122 -19.18 -11.03 6.58
C LEU A 122 -20.16 -12.03 5.94
N ASN A 123 -20.67 -11.73 4.75
CA ASN A 123 -21.57 -12.62 4.03
C ASN A 123 -20.87 -13.94 3.63
N ASP A 124 -19.66 -13.88 3.05
CA ASP A 124 -18.92 -15.10 2.70
C ASP A 124 -18.59 -15.95 3.94
N LEU A 125 -18.26 -15.32 5.07
CA LEU A 125 -18.00 -16.01 6.35
C LEU A 125 -19.25 -16.67 6.94
N LYS A 126 -20.44 -16.05 6.80
CA LYS A 126 -21.73 -16.68 7.19
C LYS A 126 -22.02 -17.95 6.39
N PHE A 127 -21.58 -18.01 5.13
CA PHE A 127 -21.63 -19.20 4.29
C PHE A 127 -20.44 -20.15 4.51
N ARG A 128 -19.68 -19.99 5.60
CA ARG A 128 -18.53 -20.82 5.96
C ARG A 128 -17.45 -20.93 4.87
N LYS A 129 -17.32 -19.94 4.02
CA LYS A 129 -16.24 -19.89 3.03
C LYS A 129 -14.93 -19.50 3.72
N TRP A 130 -13.83 -20.08 3.25
CA TRP A 130 -12.49 -19.59 3.57
C TRP A 130 -12.25 -18.27 2.84
N VAL A 131 -11.91 -17.25 3.60
CA VAL A 131 -11.69 -15.89 3.12
C VAL A 131 -10.28 -15.44 3.50
N LEU A 132 -9.52 -14.96 2.53
CA LEU A 132 -8.32 -14.16 2.77
C LEU A 132 -8.67 -12.69 2.55
N PHE A 133 -8.42 -11.86 3.55
CA PHE A 133 -8.49 -10.41 3.42
C PHE A 133 -7.09 -9.82 3.52
N THR A 134 -6.66 -9.08 2.48
CA THR A 134 -5.38 -8.38 2.44
C THR A 134 -5.58 -6.88 2.41
N GLY A 135 -4.78 -6.12 3.15
CA GLY A 135 -4.89 -4.67 3.18
C GLY A 135 -3.80 -3.99 4.00
N THR A 136 -3.90 -2.69 4.14
CA THR A 136 -3.05 -1.98 5.12
C THR A 136 -3.45 -2.39 6.54
N PRO A 137 -2.58 -2.24 7.55
CA PRO A 137 -2.92 -2.64 8.93
C PRO A 137 -4.20 -1.99 9.45
N CYS A 138 -4.41 -0.72 9.17
CA CYS A 138 -5.64 -0.01 9.59
C CYS A 138 -6.91 -0.56 8.90
N GLN A 139 -6.80 -1.04 7.66
CA GLN A 139 -7.92 -1.69 6.95
C GLN A 139 -8.21 -3.08 7.53
N VAL A 140 -7.19 -3.86 7.86
CA VAL A 140 -7.36 -5.15 8.54
C VAL A 140 -7.98 -4.95 9.94
N ALA A 141 -7.49 -3.97 10.69
CA ALA A 141 -8.07 -3.63 11.98
C ALA A 141 -9.53 -3.16 11.88
N GLY A 142 -9.83 -2.35 10.85
CA GLY A 142 -11.21 -1.91 10.55
C GLY A 142 -12.15 -3.07 10.23
N LEU A 143 -11.68 -4.06 9.44
CA LEU A 143 -12.45 -5.29 9.20
C LEU A 143 -12.72 -6.05 10.49
N LYS A 144 -11.69 -6.30 11.30
CA LYS A 144 -11.85 -7.04 12.58
C LYS A 144 -12.82 -6.34 13.53
N ALA A 145 -12.71 -5.01 13.63
CA ALA A 145 -13.63 -4.19 14.43
C ALA A 145 -15.08 -4.23 13.89
N PHE A 146 -15.24 -4.17 12.55
CA PHE A 146 -16.55 -4.31 11.91
C PHE A 146 -17.21 -5.67 12.19
N LEU A 147 -16.43 -6.76 12.13
CA LEU A 147 -16.91 -8.12 12.39
C LEU A 147 -17.28 -8.32 13.87
N GLY A 148 -16.54 -7.71 14.79
CA GLY A 148 -16.79 -7.72 16.22
C GLY A 148 -16.53 -9.05 16.95
N LYS A 149 -16.15 -10.10 16.22
CA LYS A 149 -15.78 -11.42 16.74
C LYS A 149 -14.82 -12.15 15.81
N PRO A 150 -14.03 -13.10 16.30
CA PRO A 150 -13.19 -13.94 15.47
C PRO A 150 -14.01 -14.91 14.60
N TYR A 151 -13.42 -15.31 13.46
CA TYR A 151 -13.92 -16.33 12.55
C TYR A 151 -12.78 -17.28 12.18
N ASP A 152 -12.99 -18.58 12.32
CA ASP A 152 -11.95 -19.59 12.03
C ASP A 152 -11.60 -19.62 10.53
N THR A 153 -12.57 -19.38 9.67
CA THR A 153 -12.41 -19.37 8.21
C THR A 153 -11.94 -18.03 7.65
N LEU A 154 -11.65 -17.03 8.49
CA LEU A 154 -11.04 -15.77 8.08
C LEU A 154 -9.53 -15.81 8.30
N VAL A 155 -8.76 -15.59 7.25
CA VAL A 155 -7.33 -15.32 7.29
C VAL A 155 -7.10 -13.86 6.91
N THR A 156 -6.27 -13.16 7.66
CA THR A 156 -5.96 -11.75 7.41
C THR A 156 -4.47 -11.57 7.15
N ALA A 157 -4.13 -10.78 6.15
CA ALA A 157 -2.75 -10.38 5.87
C ALA A 157 -2.65 -8.86 5.76
N ASP A 158 -1.92 -8.25 6.67
CA ASP A 158 -1.55 -6.85 6.55
C ASP A 158 -0.17 -6.69 5.88
N ILE A 159 0.13 -5.48 5.44
CA ILE A 159 1.40 -5.15 4.81
C ILE A 159 2.27 -4.27 5.70
N VAL A 160 3.59 -4.33 5.52
CA VAL A 160 4.51 -3.30 6.04
C VAL A 160 4.23 -2.01 5.27
N CYS A 161 3.47 -1.10 5.87
CA CYS A 161 2.89 0.06 5.21
C CYS A 161 3.65 1.34 5.56
N HIS A 162 4.08 2.10 4.54
CA HIS A 162 4.76 3.38 4.71
C HIS A 162 3.79 4.54 4.96
N GLY A 163 2.55 4.42 4.49
CA GLY A 163 1.52 5.45 4.46
C GLY A 163 0.83 5.50 3.10
N VAL A 164 -0.27 6.23 3.02
CA VAL A 164 -1.11 6.29 1.82
C VAL A 164 -1.41 7.73 1.41
N PRO A 165 -1.15 8.10 0.14
CA PRO A 165 -1.63 9.34 -0.47
C PRO A 165 -3.12 9.27 -0.78
N SER A 166 -3.74 10.42 -0.99
CA SER A 166 -5.13 10.48 -1.45
C SER A 166 -5.28 10.03 -2.92
N ALA A 167 -6.41 9.42 -3.25
CA ALA A 167 -6.74 9.06 -4.62
C ALA A 167 -6.94 10.31 -5.49
N ALA A 168 -7.51 11.39 -4.93
CA ALA A 168 -7.69 12.66 -5.62
C ALA A 168 -6.36 13.29 -6.07
N TYR A 169 -5.32 13.22 -5.23
CA TYR A 169 -4.01 13.74 -5.62
C TYR A 169 -3.38 12.91 -6.75
N PHE A 170 -3.58 11.59 -6.73
CA PHE A 170 -3.13 10.72 -7.81
C PHE A 170 -3.91 10.98 -9.11
N ARG A 171 -5.22 11.15 -9.03
CA ARG A 171 -6.08 11.51 -10.16
C ARG A 171 -5.61 12.83 -10.81
N LYS A 172 -5.40 13.88 -10.02
CA LYS A 172 -4.84 15.15 -10.50
C LYS A 172 -3.51 14.97 -11.23
N TYR A 173 -2.61 14.11 -10.71
CA TYR A 173 -1.35 13.81 -11.36
C TYR A 173 -1.55 13.13 -12.73
N ILE A 174 -2.43 12.13 -12.81
CA ILE A 174 -2.71 11.40 -14.06
C ILE A 174 -3.36 12.31 -15.09
N GLU A 175 -4.35 13.11 -14.71
CA GLU A 175 -5.01 14.10 -15.60
C GLU A 175 -3.99 15.08 -16.20
N GLY A 176 -3.08 15.61 -15.40
CA GLY A 176 -2.00 16.47 -15.90
C GLY A 176 -1.00 15.73 -16.79
N TYR A 177 -0.74 14.45 -16.51
CA TYR A 177 0.09 13.61 -17.37
C TYR A 177 -0.57 13.38 -18.75
N GLU A 178 -1.86 13.02 -18.75
CA GLU A 178 -2.65 12.82 -19.98
C GLU A 178 -2.71 14.07 -20.82
N LYS A 179 -3.07 15.20 -20.23
CA LYS A 179 -3.13 16.52 -20.91
C LYS A 179 -1.78 16.89 -21.54
N LYS A 180 -0.70 16.74 -20.78
CA LYS A 180 0.65 17.07 -21.25
C LYS A 180 1.11 16.20 -22.42
N HIS A 181 0.71 14.94 -22.46
CA HIS A 181 1.18 13.97 -23.43
C HIS A 181 0.16 13.66 -24.54
N GLY A 182 -1.02 14.27 -24.50
CA GLY A 182 -2.11 14.04 -25.45
C GLY A 182 -2.50 12.55 -25.52
N CYS A 183 -2.65 11.90 -24.35
CA CYS A 183 -2.88 10.46 -24.27
C CYS A 183 -3.89 10.13 -23.17
N THR A 184 -4.38 8.89 -23.15
CA THR A 184 -5.21 8.34 -22.06
C THR A 184 -4.42 7.25 -21.34
N VAL A 185 -4.34 7.32 -20.02
CA VAL A 185 -3.71 6.30 -19.18
C VAL A 185 -4.65 5.12 -19.00
N ARG A 186 -4.19 3.92 -19.38
CA ARG A 186 -4.95 2.67 -19.22
C ARG A 186 -4.59 1.91 -17.95
N SER A 187 -3.34 1.95 -17.56
CA SER A 187 -2.88 1.35 -16.32
C SER A 187 -1.60 2.02 -15.82
N PHE A 188 -1.41 1.99 -14.52
CA PHE A 188 -0.21 2.51 -13.87
C PHE A 188 0.32 1.50 -12.85
N ASP A 189 1.54 1.01 -13.06
CA ASP A 189 2.25 0.13 -12.14
C ASP A 189 3.47 0.87 -11.57
N PHE A 190 3.49 1.11 -10.27
CA PHE A 190 4.56 1.86 -9.60
C PHE A 190 5.88 1.09 -9.53
N ARG A 191 5.83 -0.25 -9.55
CA ARG A 191 7.01 -1.12 -9.39
C ARG A 191 6.95 -2.29 -10.35
N SER A 192 7.25 -2.00 -11.60
CA SER A 192 7.31 -3.07 -12.60
C SER A 192 8.67 -3.78 -12.56
N LYS A 193 8.63 -5.10 -12.54
CA LYS A 193 9.82 -5.95 -12.74
C LYS A 193 10.13 -6.17 -14.22
N GLU A 194 9.19 -5.84 -15.10
CA GLU A 194 9.34 -5.96 -16.53
C GLU A 194 10.42 -5.02 -17.09
N ASN A 195 11.04 -5.43 -18.17
CA ASN A 195 12.01 -4.61 -18.92
C ASN A 195 13.17 -4.05 -18.07
N ASN A 196 13.60 -4.76 -17.02
CA ASN A 196 14.70 -4.31 -16.15
C ASN A 196 14.52 -2.89 -15.57
N CYS A 197 13.27 -2.50 -15.26
CA CYS A 197 12.95 -1.16 -14.79
C CYS A 197 13.63 -0.76 -13.47
N GLY A 198 14.12 -1.71 -12.69
CA GLY A 198 14.74 -1.43 -11.38
C GLY A 198 13.72 -1.18 -10.27
N THR A 199 14.20 -0.95 -9.06
CA THR A 199 13.38 -0.96 -7.82
C THR A 199 12.36 0.17 -7.75
N TYR A 200 12.65 1.33 -8.35
CA TYR A 200 11.83 2.55 -8.27
C TYR A 200 11.45 3.09 -9.64
N ALA A 201 11.09 2.18 -10.53
CA ALA A 201 10.53 2.52 -11.81
C ALA A 201 9.22 1.78 -12.02
N GLY A 202 8.24 2.46 -12.57
CA GLY A 202 6.94 1.92 -12.93
C GLY A 202 6.76 1.83 -14.43
N ILE A 203 5.61 1.29 -14.82
CA ILE A 203 5.13 1.26 -16.19
C ILE A 203 3.77 1.93 -16.24
N CYS A 204 3.59 2.78 -17.22
CA CYS A 204 2.33 3.39 -17.58
C CYS A 204 1.96 2.94 -19.00
N ASN A 205 0.84 2.22 -19.13
CA ASN A 205 0.26 1.92 -20.42
C ASN A 205 -0.69 3.04 -20.81
N ILE A 206 -0.50 3.60 -22.00
CA ILE A 206 -1.24 4.75 -22.51
C ILE A 206 -1.79 4.44 -23.90
N ASP A 207 -2.94 5.00 -24.21
CA ASP A 207 -3.45 5.07 -25.59
C ASP A 207 -3.16 6.45 -26.17
N ASN A 208 -2.57 6.45 -27.35
CA ASN A 208 -2.30 7.63 -28.13
C ASN A 208 -2.60 7.32 -29.60
N ASN A 209 -3.52 8.05 -30.22
CA ASN A 209 -3.93 7.88 -31.62
C ASN A 209 -4.18 6.41 -32.00
N ASN A 210 -5.07 5.74 -31.24
CA ASN A 210 -5.48 4.32 -31.42
C ASN A 210 -4.32 3.29 -31.28
N ARG A 211 -3.21 3.68 -30.66
CA ARG A 211 -2.10 2.76 -30.36
C ARG A 211 -1.87 2.70 -28.85
N THR A 212 -1.82 1.49 -28.31
CA THR A 212 -1.39 1.28 -26.93
C THR A 212 0.14 1.27 -26.85
N LEU A 213 0.69 2.16 -26.04
CA LEU A 213 2.12 2.31 -25.82
C LEU A 213 2.45 2.08 -24.34
N THR A 214 3.59 1.45 -24.10
CA THR A 214 4.12 1.25 -22.74
C THR A 214 5.24 2.27 -22.49
N ARG A 215 5.08 3.09 -21.43
CA ARG A 215 6.08 4.08 -21.01
C ARG A 215 6.66 3.74 -19.65
N LYS A 216 7.99 3.82 -19.53
CA LYS A 216 8.69 3.71 -18.24
C LYS A 216 8.57 5.01 -17.48
N ILE A 217 8.15 4.90 -16.23
CA ILE A 217 7.99 6.02 -15.30
C ILE A 217 9.07 5.92 -14.23
N PHE A 218 9.94 6.91 -14.15
CA PHE A 218 10.99 6.98 -13.14
C PHE A 218 10.62 7.98 -12.05
N TYR A 219 10.73 7.58 -10.78
CA TYR A 219 10.38 8.41 -9.63
C TYR A 219 10.98 9.81 -9.67
N PHE A 220 12.22 9.94 -10.16
CA PHE A 220 12.92 11.23 -10.22
C PHE A 220 12.45 12.15 -11.36
N ASN A 221 11.55 11.71 -12.23
CA ASN A 221 10.96 12.54 -13.29
C ASN A 221 9.54 13.01 -12.94
N GLU A 222 8.88 12.35 -12.01
CA GLU A 222 7.46 12.51 -11.72
C GLU A 222 7.23 12.93 -10.27
N TYR A 223 6.59 14.09 -10.06
CA TYR A 223 6.43 14.68 -8.74
C TYR A 223 5.66 13.77 -7.77
N TYR A 224 4.60 13.13 -8.24
CA TYR A 224 3.79 12.26 -7.39
C TYR A 224 4.63 11.11 -6.82
N TYR A 225 5.33 10.37 -7.68
CA TYR A 225 6.13 9.23 -7.26
C TYR A 225 7.32 9.66 -6.38
N PHE A 226 7.94 10.79 -6.70
CA PHE A 226 9.04 11.34 -5.90
C PHE A 226 8.59 11.70 -4.48
N TYR A 227 7.48 12.45 -4.37
CA TYR A 227 6.96 12.88 -3.08
C TYR A 227 6.38 11.73 -2.27
N PHE A 228 5.84 10.69 -2.91
CA PHE A 228 5.49 9.44 -2.24
C PHE A 228 6.73 8.84 -1.56
N LEU A 229 7.84 8.65 -2.29
CA LEU A 229 9.09 8.09 -1.73
C LEU A 229 9.74 8.98 -0.66
N LYS A 230 9.40 10.25 -0.62
CA LYS A 230 9.82 11.20 0.41
C LYS A 230 8.86 11.29 1.59
N SER A 231 7.79 10.49 1.58
CA SER A 231 6.74 10.50 2.61
C SER A 231 6.03 11.84 2.79
N GLU A 232 5.96 12.68 1.76
CA GLU A 232 5.34 14.01 1.83
C GLU A 232 3.84 14.01 1.52
N LEU A 233 3.30 12.90 0.96
CA LEU A 233 1.93 12.83 0.42
C LEU A 233 0.95 12.06 1.31
N PHE A 234 1.38 11.55 2.45
CA PHE A 234 0.56 10.62 3.20
C PHE A 234 -0.54 11.32 3.99
N ARG A 235 -1.58 10.57 4.32
CA ARG A 235 -2.63 10.95 5.26
C ARG A 235 -2.01 11.30 6.62
N ASP A 236 -2.58 12.26 7.34
CA ASP A 236 -2.04 12.72 8.63
C ASP A 236 -1.89 11.56 9.63
N SER A 237 -2.88 10.69 9.72
CA SER A 237 -2.82 9.49 10.58
C SER A 237 -1.68 8.52 10.26
N CYS A 238 -1.04 8.61 9.09
CA CYS A 238 0.11 7.76 8.75
C CYS A 238 1.40 8.22 9.42
N TYR A 239 1.49 9.49 9.84
CA TYR A 239 2.65 10.04 10.53
C TYR A 239 2.64 9.78 12.04
N ASP A 240 1.49 9.37 12.57
CA ASP A 240 1.31 8.87 13.95
C ASP A 240 0.58 7.53 13.91
N CYS A 241 1.13 6.59 13.15
CA CYS A 241 0.46 5.34 12.83
C CYS A 241 0.52 4.34 14.01
N HIS A 242 -0.63 3.90 14.50
CA HIS A 242 -0.75 2.94 15.59
C HIS A 242 -0.17 1.56 15.29
N TYR A 243 0.14 1.25 14.01
CA TYR A 243 0.56 -0.08 13.55
C TYR A 243 2.01 -0.15 13.12
N THR A 244 2.82 0.87 13.40
CA THR A 244 4.27 0.86 13.11
C THR A 244 5.07 0.23 14.26
N ASN A 245 4.73 -1.01 14.57
CA ASN A 245 5.32 -1.83 15.63
C ASN A 245 5.09 -3.32 15.30
N LEU A 246 5.44 -4.21 16.23
CA LEU A 246 5.29 -5.66 16.09
C LEU A 246 3.94 -6.21 16.57
N PHE A 247 3.06 -5.37 17.13
CA PHE A 247 1.69 -5.75 17.50
C PHE A 247 0.76 -5.56 16.30
N ARG A 248 0.78 -6.52 15.40
CA ARG A 248 0.13 -6.43 14.09
C ARG A 248 -1.32 -6.89 14.15
N PRO A 249 -2.25 -6.28 13.39
CA PRO A 249 -3.66 -6.69 13.37
C PRO A 249 -3.92 -7.94 12.50
N GLY A 250 -3.12 -8.20 11.45
CA GLY A 250 -3.29 -9.36 10.58
C GLY A 250 -2.75 -10.66 11.19
N ASP A 251 -3.22 -11.81 10.69
CA ASP A 251 -2.60 -13.11 10.98
C ASP A 251 -1.20 -13.17 10.41
N PHE A 252 -1.03 -12.63 9.20
CA PHE A 252 0.26 -12.44 8.53
C PHE A 252 0.57 -10.96 8.36
N THR A 253 1.87 -10.61 8.38
CA THR A 253 2.35 -9.33 7.85
C THR A 253 3.31 -9.58 6.71
N LEU A 254 3.07 -8.93 5.58
CA LEU A 254 3.85 -9.09 4.36
C LEU A 254 4.60 -7.79 4.01
N GLY A 255 5.82 -7.92 3.54
CA GLY A 255 6.62 -6.78 3.09
C GLY A 255 7.74 -7.15 2.16
N ASP A 256 8.40 -6.16 1.57
CA ASP A 256 9.67 -6.38 0.90
C ASP A 256 10.75 -6.65 1.96
N PHE A 257 11.59 -7.64 1.74
CA PHE A 257 12.68 -7.91 2.65
C PHE A 257 13.94 -7.14 2.23
N TRP A 258 14.06 -5.93 2.73
CA TRP A 258 15.21 -5.09 2.47
C TRP A 258 16.48 -5.62 3.15
N GLY A 259 17.63 -5.44 2.49
CA GLY A 259 18.94 -5.80 3.04
C GLY A 259 19.26 -7.29 3.06
N ILE A 260 18.33 -8.17 2.68
CA ILE A 260 18.59 -9.62 2.64
C ILE A 260 19.44 -10.00 1.43
N ASP A 261 20.43 -10.84 1.65
CA ASP A 261 21.17 -11.52 0.59
C ASP A 261 20.56 -12.93 0.36
N GLY A 262 19.67 -13.02 -0.62
CA GLY A 262 18.99 -14.26 -0.94
C GLY A 262 19.93 -15.41 -1.30
N LYS A 263 21.13 -15.12 -1.83
CA LYS A 263 22.13 -16.16 -2.13
C LYS A 263 22.63 -16.86 -0.87
N LYS A 264 22.79 -16.10 0.23
CA LYS A 264 23.17 -16.68 1.54
C LYS A 264 22.08 -17.58 2.13
N LEU A 265 20.83 -17.41 1.69
CA LEU A 265 19.69 -18.22 2.12
C LEU A 265 19.35 -19.34 1.13
N GLY A 266 20.13 -19.52 0.08
CA GLY A 266 19.86 -20.53 -0.97
C GLY A 266 18.72 -20.15 -1.92
N PHE A 267 18.29 -18.88 -1.94
CA PHE A 267 17.19 -18.42 -2.80
C PHE A 267 17.68 -17.76 -4.08
N ASN A 268 16.92 -17.94 -5.16
CA ASN A 268 17.02 -17.06 -6.30
C ASN A 268 16.30 -15.74 -5.97
N SER A 269 17.06 -14.75 -5.51
CA SER A 269 16.53 -13.43 -5.12
C SER A 269 16.53 -12.40 -6.25
N VAL A 270 16.71 -12.82 -7.50
CA VAL A 270 16.73 -11.91 -8.66
C VAL A 270 15.43 -11.11 -8.75
N ASP A 271 14.30 -11.75 -8.43
CA ASP A 271 12.97 -11.14 -8.44
C ASP A 271 12.55 -10.53 -7.10
N GLY A 272 13.45 -10.47 -6.13
CA GLY A 272 13.22 -9.99 -4.79
C GLY A 272 12.88 -11.11 -3.80
N CYS A 273 12.84 -10.75 -2.52
CA CYS A 273 12.48 -11.63 -1.43
C CYS A 273 11.39 -10.93 -0.59
N SER A 274 10.38 -11.68 -0.20
CA SER A 274 9.32 -11.19 0.69
C SER A 274 9.66 -11.46 2.15
N LEU A 275 9.42 -10.48 3.02
CA LEU A 275 9.34 -10.67 4.45
C LEU A 275 7.95 -11.17 4.79
N VAL A 276 7.87 -12.24 5.58
CA VAL A 276 6.62 -12.77 6.14
C VAL A 276 6.75 -12.85 7.65
N LEU A 277 5.90 -12.13 8.38
CA LEU A 277 5.75 -12.25 9.82
C LEU A 277 4.52 -13.11 10.12
N LEU A 278 4.65 -14.03 11.08
CA LEU A 278 3.57 -14.88 11.57
C LEU A 278 3.10 -14.34 12.93
N ASN A 279 1.93 -13.72 12.95
CA ASN A 279 1.45 -12.96 14.10
C ASN A 279 0.50 -13.77 15.00
N THR A 280 -0.07 -14.88 14.51
CA THR A 280 -1.02 -15.72 15.24
C THR A 280 -0.66 -17.20 15.10
N ASP A 281 -1.20 -18.04 16.01
CA ASP A 281 -1.03 -19.50 15.89
C ASP A 281 -1.76 -20.07 14.66
N LYS A 282 -2.86 -19.42 14.24
CA LYS A 282 -3.52 -19.72 12.95
C LYS A 282 -2.54 -19.54 11.79
N ALA A 283 -1.84 -18.41 11.74
CA ALA A 283 -0.84 -18.16 10.70
C ALA A 283 0.29 -19.19 10.71
N LYS A 284 0.77 -19.61 11.91
CA LYS A 284 1.81 -20.63 12.04
C LYS A 284 1.37 -21.98 11.49
N LYS A 285 0.11 -22.40 11.75
CA LYS A 285 -0.47 -23.63 11.22
C LYS A 285 -0.57 -23.58 9.71
N ILE A 286 -1.21 -22.53 9.16
CA ILE A 286 -1.37 -22.35 7.73
C ILE A 286 0.00 -22.31 7.02
N PHE A 287 0.96 -21.55 7.55
CA PHE A 287 2.28 -21.39 6.92
C PHE A 287 3.04 -22.70 6.75
N LYS A 288 2.87 -23.66 7.67
CA LYS A 288 3.48 -25.00 7.58
C LYS A 288 2.92 -25.82 6.41
N GLU A 289 1.67 -25.55 6.01
CA GLU A 289 0.98 -26.26 4.93
C GLU A 289 1.24 -25.61 3.56
N LEU A 290 1.76 -24.36 3.55
CA LEU A 290 2.05 -23.66 2.30
C LEU A 290 3.31 -24.21 1.63
N ASN A 291 3.19 -24.51 0.35
CA ASN A 291 4.34 -24.89 -0.48
C ASN A 291 5.09 -23.62 -0.94
N VAL A 292 5.82 -22.98 -0.03
CA VAL A 292 6.64 -21.79 -0.29
C VAL A 292 8.10 -22.05 0.06
N CYS A 293 9.01 -21.60 -0.79
CA CYS A 293 10.43 -21.62 -0.44
C CYS A 293 10.67 -20.55 0.63
N SER A 294 11.00 -20.97 1.84
CA SER A 294 11.14 -20.07 2.99
C SER A 294 12.35 -20.41 3.84
N SER A 295 12.92 -19.40 4.48
CA SER A 295 13.96 -19.53 5.49
C SER A 295 13.63 -18.67 6.70
N LYS A 296 13.73 -19.24 7.91
CA LYS A 296 13.57 -18.49 9.14
C LYS A 296 14.73 -17.50 9.27
N VAL A 297 14.42 -16.28 9.70
CA VAL A 297 15.39 -15.20 9.86
C VAL A 297 15.25 -14.57 11.24
N GLU A 298 16.32 -13.91 11.68
CA GLU A 298 16.31 -13.13 12.91
C GLU A 298 15.31 -11.98 12.81
N LEU A 299 14.37 -11.90 13.75
CA LEU A 299 13.35 -10.86 13.78
C LEU A 299 13.99 -9.46 13.89
N ALA A 300 15.04 -9.34 14.70
CA ALA A 300 15.77 -8.07 14.86
C ALA A 300 16.35 -7.57 13.52
N PHE A 301 16.87 -8.48 12.67
CA PHE A 301 17.35 -8.13 11.34
C PHE A 301 16.22 -7.66 10.42
N ALA A 302 15.08 -8.34 10.44
CA ALA A 302 13.90 -7.95 9.67
C ALA A 302 13.39 -6.56 10.08
N VAL A 303 13.31 -6.29 11.39
CA VAL A 303 12.90 -5.01 11.97
C VAL A 303 13.89 -3.89 11.63
N ALA A 304 15.20 -4.17 11.73
CA ALA A 304 16.24 -3.17 11.41
C ALA A 304 16.16 -2.68 9.97
N ASN A 305 15.77 -3.55 9.03
CA ASN A 305 15.70 -3.24 7.61
C ASN A 305 14.30 -2.80 7.12
N ASN A 306 13.30 -2.73 8.00
CA ASN A 306 11.94 -2.29 7.70
C ASN A 306 11.50 -1.27 8.75
N ALA A 307 11.79 0.01 8.52
CA ALA A 307 11.56 1.08 9.48
C ALA A 307 10.12 1.12 10.01
N GLN A 308 9.12 0.83 9.16
CA GLN A 308 7.70 0.83 9.52
C GLN A 308 7.27 -0.31 10.46
N LEU A 309 8.18 -1.17 10.85
CA LEU A 309 8.00 -2.11 11.98
C LEU A 309 8.46 -1.51 13.33
N ARG A 310 8.99 -0.29 13.34
CA ARG A 310 9.51 0.40 14.54
C ARG A 310 8.96 1.80 14.71
N GLU A 311 8.77 2.54 13.61
CA GLU A 311 8.42 3.95 13.63
C GLU A 311 7.56 4.35 12.44
N SER A 312 6.73 5.37 12.63
CA SER A 312 5.91 5.95 11.58
C SER A 312 6.77 6.71 10.57
N SER A 313 6.27 6.85 9.36
CA SER A 313 6.87 7.75 8.37
C SER A 313 6.93 9.18 8.90
N ARG A 314 7.90 9.94 8.44
CA ARG A 314 8.05 11.37 8.79
C ARG A 314 7.96 12.21 7.54
N HIS A 315 7.32 13.35 7.64
CA HIS A 315 7.34 14.39 6.60
C HIS A 315 8.25 15.54 7.01
N THR A 316 8.57 16.40 6.06
CA THR A 316 9.26 17.66 6.32
C THR A 316 8.26 18.84 6.35
N ASP A 317 8.72 20.03 6.72
CA ASP A 317 7.88 21.24 6.67
C ASP A 317 7.41 21.56 5.24
N PHE A 318 8.09 21.00 4.25
CA PHE A 318 7.70 21.14 2.85
C PHE A 318 6.30 20.56 2.56
N ARG A 319 5.82 19.58 3.34
CA ARG A 319 4.47 19.04 3.21
C ARG A 319 3.39 20.15 3.20
N LYS A 320 3.53 21.17 4.04
CA LYS A 320 2.58 22.32 4.08
C LYS A 320 2.52 23.04 2.73
N THR A 321 3.69 23.27 2.14
CA THR A 321 3.79 23.87 0.80
C THR A 321 3.18 22.96 -0.25
N LEU A 322 3.43 21.66 -0.19
CA LEU A 322 2.92 20.69 -1.15
C LEU A 322 1.39 20.58 -1.12
N LEU A 323 0.77 20.57 0.07
CA LEU A 323 -0.69 20.56 0.20
C LEU A 323 -1.31 21.87 -0.32
N ARG A 324 -0.65 23.00 -0.11
CA ARG A 324 -1.08 24.28 -0.73
C ARG A 324 -0.96 24.22 -2.26
N GLU A 325 0.18 23.74 -2.80
CA GLU A 325 0.35 23.54 -4.25
C GLU A 325 -0.75 22.62 -4.81
N TYR A 326 -1.14 21.58 -4.07
CA TYR A 326 -2.24 20.70 -4.49
C TYR A 326 -3.57 21.44 -4.64
N ARG A 327 -3.92 22.34 -3.71
CA ARG A 327 -5.17 23.09 -3.74
C ARG A 327 -5.18 24.19 -4.81
N GLU A 328 -4.06 24.91 -4.95
CA GLU A 328 -3.99 26.18 -5.68
C GLU A 328 -3.41 26.06 -7.10
N CYS A 329 -2.59 25.04 -7.37
CA CYS A 329 -1.86 24.91 -8.64
C CYS A 329 -2.41 23.79 -9.52
N SER A 330 -2.26 23.92 -10.81
CA SER A 330 -2.47 22.83 -11.78
C SER A 330 -1.38 21.73 -11.64
N ALA A 331 -1.65 20.55 -12.18
CA ALA A 331 -0.67 19.47 -12.19
C ALA A 331 0.61 19.83 -12.94
N GLU A 332 0.49 20.62 -14.01
CA GLU A 332 1.63 21.11 -14.83
C GLU A 332 2.50 22.09 -14.04
N GLU A 333 1.88 22.97 -13.26
CA GLU A 333 2.60 23.90 -12.38
C GLU A 333 3.33 23.17 -11.27
N ILE A 334 2.68 22.20 -10.60
CA ILE A 334 3.31 21.35 -9.58
C ILE A 334 4.51 20.61 -10.19
N GLN A 335 4.36 20.02 -11.38
CA GLN A 335 5.44 19.32 -12.08
C GLN A 335 6.57 20.28 -12.45
N SER A 336 6.30 21.50 -12.82
CA SER A 336 7.28 22.52 -13.16
C SER A 336 8.04 23.00 -11.92
N CYS A 337 7.34 23.26 -10.81
CA CYS A 337 7.94 23.58 -9.51
C CYS A 337 8.82 22.45 -9.00
N PHE A 338 8.35 21.19 -9.10
CA PHE A 338 9.14 20.00 -8.78
C PHE A 338 10.44 19.92 -9.58
N LYS A 339 10.37 20.13 -10.91
CA LYS A 339 11.56 20.06 -11.78
C LYS A 339 12.59 21.11 -11.43
N ARG A 340 12.18 22.34 -11.12
CA ARG A 340 13.08 23.44 -10.68
C ARG A 340 13.68 23.14 -9.31
N ARG A 341 12.86 22.77 -8.34
CA ARG A 341 13.26 22.50 -6.94
C ARG A 341 14.27 21.38 -6.82
N TYR A 342 14.14 20.33 -7.62
CA TYR A 342 14.97 19.12 -7.54
C TYR A 342 15.86 18.91 -8.79
N CYS A 343 16.21 19.96 -9.52
CA CYS A 343 16.97 19.83 -10.77
C CYS A 343 18.27 19.03 -10.60
N ILE A 344 19.09 19.36 -9.59
CA ILE A 344 20.36 18.67 -9.33
C ILE A 344 20.14 17.21 -8.90
N ALA A 345 19.19 16.94 -8.00
CA ALA A 345 18.88 15.58 -7.54
C ALA A 345 18.40 14.71 -8.71
N ARG A 346 17.61 15.26 -9.61
CA ARG A 346 17.11 14.58 -10.81
C ARG A 346 18.24 14.27 -11.80
N ILE A 347 19.16 15.19 -12.01
CA ILE A 347 20.35 14.95 -12.86
C ILE A 347 21.19 13.83 -12.28
N LYS A 348 21.51 13.88 -10.98
CA LYS A 348 22.25 12.82 -10.28
C LYS A 348 21.57 11.46 -10.41
N ALA A 349 20.24 11.41 -10.25
CA ALA A 349 19.47 10.20 -10.39
C ALA A 349 19.51 9.67 -11.83
N ARG A 350 19.35 10.51 -12.85
CA ARG A 350 19.46 10.13 -14.26
C ARG A 350 20.81 9.50 -14.59
N ILE A 351 21.90 10.13 -14.16
CA ILE A 351 23.27 9.59 -14.33
C ILE A 351 23.36 8.22 -13.64
N LYS A 352 22.91 8.10 -12.38
CA LYS A 352 22.92 6.84 -11.65
C LYS A 352 22.14 5.73 -12.38
N TYR A 353 21.02 6.05 -13.01
CA TYR A 353 20.21 5.08 -13.76
C TYR A 353 20.80 4.76 -15.13
N ALA A 354 21.45 5.70 -15.80
CA ALA A 354 22.09 5.50 -17.10
C ALA A 354 23.34 4.60 -17.04
N VAL A 355 24.02 4.54 -15.88
CA VAL A 355 25.22 3.69 -15.72
C VAL A 355 24.83 2.21 -15.73
N PRO A 356 25.38 1.38 -16.64
CA PRO A 356 25.08 -0.04 -16.71
C PRO A 356 25.40 -0.78 -15.40
N ARG A 357 24.61 -1.81 -15.06
CA ARG A 357 24.79 -2.60 -13.82
C ARG A 357 26.21 -3.18 -13.69
N LYS A 358 26.84 -3.61 -14.81
CA LYS A 358 28.22 -4.10 -14.83
C LYS A 358 29.22 -3.04 -14.34
N VAL A 359 29.09 -1.81 -14.83
CA VAL A 359 29.94 -0.67 -14.44
C VAL A 359 29.70 -0.27 -12.98
N LYS A 360 28.43 -0.29 -12.50
CA LYS A 360 28.12 -0.04 -11.09
C LYS A 360 28.82 -1.03 -10.16
N LYS A 361 28.85 -2.33 -10.52
CA LYS A 361 29.54 -3.35 -9.71
C LYS A 361 31.06 -3.10 -9.65
N ILE A 362 31.65 -2.64 -10.75
CA ILE A 362 33.07 -2.28 -10.79
C ILE A 362 33.34 -1.07 -9.89
N LEU A 363 32.57 0.01 -10.04
CA LEU A 363 32.72 1.23 -9.23
C LEU A 363 32.53 0.99 -7.73
N LEU A 364 31.63 0.08 -7.35
CA LEU A 364 31.43 -0.31 -5.96
C LEU A 364 32.62 -1.10 -5.40
N LYS A 365 33.27 -1.96 -6.19
CA LYS A 365 34.51 -2.65 -5.78
C LYS A 365 35.66 -1.67 -5.51
N TYR A 366 35.82 -0.66 -6.36
CA TYR A 366 36.87 0.37 -6.16
C TYR A 366 36.59 1.30 -4.99
N ARG A 367 35.32 1.55 -4.62
CA ARG A 367 34.95 2.41 -3.47
C ARG A 367 35.30 1.79 -2.10
N HIS A 368 35.52 0.49 -2.03
CA HIS A 368 35.98 -0.22 -0.84
C HIS A 368 37.51 -0.30 -0.72
N LEU A 369 38.25 0.11 -1.78
CA LEU A 369 39.70 0.17 -1.79
C LEU A 369 40.26 1.55 -1.43
N THR A 370 39.37 2.56 -1.29
CA THR A 370 39.74 3.97 -1.00
C THR A 370 39.15 4.44 0.34
N LYS A 371 38.69 3.54 1.20
CA LYS A 371 38.39 3.72 2.61
C LYS A 371 39.26 2.78 3.45
#